data_dcbbc652ebe3ff6c0877013bcafc92d9
#
_entry.id   dcbbc652ebe3ff6c0877013bcafc92d9
#
_cell.length_a   1.000
_cell.length_b   1.000
_cell.length_c   1.000
_cell.angle_alpha   90.00
_cell.angle_beta   90.00
_cell.angle_gamma   90.00
#
_symmetry.space_group_name_H-M   'P 1'
#
loop_
_entity.id
_entity.type
_entity.pdbx_description
1 polymer ?
#
loop_
_entity_poly.entity_id
_entity_poly.type
_entity_poly.pdbx_seq_one_letter_code
_entity_poly.pdbx_strand_id
1 'polypeptide(L)'
;DPTGTIKRRIDMGTTTFSGPIKAGTVREGASTNTGFAVMAQSAVIDIIGADNTTDVAIVPANSQIIDVILNVTTVSNDSGTAVVNVGTAADPDAFLNDVNVKALATTRGTLDTEATDIGTSDVTIQAAFDGGSADGTTGAATVTVLYLQNNNLS
;
A
#
# COMPACT_ATOMS: atom_id res chain seq x y z
N ASP A 1 9.93 40.90 48.99
CA ASP A 1 10.79 39.89 48.41
C ASP A 1 10.07 39.24 47.22
N PRO A 2 10.48 39.49 45.95
CA PRO A 2 9.86 38.87 44.82
C PRO A 2 10.63 37.57 44.50
N THR A 3 10.25 36.45 45.06
CA THR A 3 10.65 35.16 44.59
C THR A 3 9.86 34.80 43.35
N GLY A 4 10.28 35.36 42.23
CA GLY A 4 9.79 35.00 40.93
C GLY A 4 10.26 33.61 40.59
N THR A 5 9.39 32.62 40.72
CA THR A 5 9.63 31.26 40.22
C THR A 5 9.61 31.31 38.69
N ILE A 6 10.77 31.32 38.06
CA ILE A 6 10.89 31.16 36.61
C ILE A 6 10.48 29.73 36.28
N LYS A 7 9.22 29.53 35.87
CA LYS A 7 8.80 28.30 35.22
C LYS A 7 9.45 28.28 33.82
N ARG A 8 10.57 27.58 33.69
CA ARG A 8 11.09 27.23 32.38
C ARG A 8 10.11 26.29 31.71
N ARG A 9 9.35 26.81 30.77
CA ARG A 9 8.64 25.98 29.81
C ARG A 9 9.71 25.32 28.92
N ILE A 10 9.83 24.03 29.03
CA ILE A 10 10.58 23.24 28.03
C ILE A 10 9.59 23.09 26.85
N ASP A 11 9.68 23.99 25.90
CA ASP A 11 9.06 23.76 24.60
C ASP A 11 9.84 22.64 23.93
N MET A 12 9.27 21.44 23.98
CA MET A 12 9.77 20.34 23.15
C MET A 12 9.34 20.64 21.71
N GLY A 13 10.28 21.13 20.92
CA GLY A 13 10.05 21.37 19.51
C GLY A 13 9.72 20.06 18.79
N THR A 14 8.64 20.07 18.02
CA THR A 14 8.34 18.95 17.12
C THR A 14 9.29 19.06 15.93
N THR A 15 10.11 18.05 15.71
CA THR A 15 10.94 17.96 14.52
C THR A 15 10.14 17.26 13.44
N THR A 16 9.88 17.96 12.33
CA THR A 16 9.22 17.41 11.16
C THR A 16 10.26 17.14 10.08
N PHE A 17 10.34 15.89 9.63
CA PHE A 17 11.16 15.52 8.48
C PHE A 17 10.32 15.58 7.22
N SER A 18 10.69 16.46 6.28
CA SER A 18 9.98 16.65 5.01
C SER A 18 10.64 15.94 3.83
N GLY A 19 11.57 15.05 4.09
CA GLY A 19 12.29 14.29 3.07
C GLY A 19 12.61 12.88 3.52
N PRO A 20 13.25 12.08 2.67
CA PRO A 20 13.66 10.73 3.03
C PRO A 20 14.54 10.75 4.28
N ILE A 21 14.15 9.92 5.27
CA ILE A 21 14.98 9.70 6.45
C ILE A 21 16.01 8.63 6.10
N LYS A 22 17.27 9.03 6.04
CA LYS A 22 18.36 8.08 5.86
C LYS A 22 18.66 7.41 7.20
N ALA A 23 18.27 6.16 7.35
CA ALA A 23 18.67 5.36 8.48
C ALA A 23 20.15 4.99 8.34
N GLY A 24 20.93 5.29 9.36
CA GLY A 24 22.35 4.94 9.39
C GLY A 24 22.57 3.42 9.33
N THR A 25 23.75 3.03 8.87
CA THR A 25 24.15 1.63 8.89
C THR A 25 24.69 1.31 10.28
N VAL A 26 23.99 0.43 11.00
CA VAL A 26 24.44 -0.10 12.28
C VAL A 26 24.91 -1.53 12.08
N ARG A 27 26.13 -1.82 12.50
CA ARG A 27 26.65 -3.19 12.46
C ARG A 27 26.28 -3.88 13.77
N GLU A 28 25.42 -4.88 13.69
CA GLU A 28 25.08 -5.75 14.79
C GLU A 28 25.43 -7.20 14.43
N GLY A 29 26.19 -7.87 15.28
CA GLY A 29 26.66 -9.22 15.00
C GLY A 29 27.51 -9.31 13.74
N ALA A 30 27.22 -10.27 12.89
CA ALA A 30 27.95 -10.52 11.66
C ALA A 30 27.39 -9.77 10.44
N SER A 31 26.22 -9.13 10.56
CA SER A 31 25.53 -8.47 9.44
C SER A 31 25.46 -6.97 9.64
N THR A 32 25.32 -6.26 8.56
CA THR A 32 25.12 -4.80 8.55
C THR A 32 23.63 -4.51 8.40
N ASN A 33 23.08 -3.69 9.29
CA ASN A 33 21.74 -3.15 9.12
C ASN A 33 21.76 -2.13 7.98
N THR A 34 20.96 -2.36 6.95
CA THR A 34 20.92 -1.54 5.74
C THR A 34 19.90 -0.42 5.77
N GLY A 35 19.17 -0.26 6.88
CA GLY A 35 18.24 0.84 7.06
C GLY A 35 16.97 0.74 6.20
N PHE A 36 16.49 -0.47 5.91
CA PHE A 36 15.18 -0.66 5.28
C PHE A 36 14.05 -0.17 6.19
N ALA A 37 13.04 0.45 5.60
CA ALA A 37 11.82 0.84 6.28
C ALA A 37 10.61 0.15 5.65
N VAL A 38 9.66 -0.24 6.50
CA VAL A 38 8.35 -0.72 6.04
C VAL A 38 7.48 0.49 5.71
N MET A 39 7.01 0.53 4.49
CA MET A 39 6.14 1.58 3.96
C MET A 39 4.80 0.99 3.57
N ALA A 40 3.76 1.84 3.55
CA ALA A 40 2.45 1.46 3.08
C ALA A 40 1.87 2.56 2.18
N GLN A 41 1.25 2.17 1.08
CA GLN A 41 0.40 3.04 0.28
C GLN A 41 -1.00 2.42 0.22
N SER A 42 -2.02 3.26 0.29
CA SER A 42 -3.41 2.81 0.31
C SER A 42 -4.27 3.71 -0.56
N ALA A 43 -5.17 3.12 -1.32
CA ALA A 43 -6.13 3.82 -2.14
C ALA A 43 -7.52 3.19 -2.01
N VAL A 44 -8.55 4.04 -2.06
CA VAL A 44 -9.94 3.59 -2.20
C VAL A 44 -10.23 3.39 -3.67
N ILE A 45 -10.85 2.28 -3.99
CA ILE A 45 -11.30 1.96 -5.35
C ILE A 45 -12.81 1.85 -5.38
N ASP A 46 -13.40 2.32 -6.46
CA ASP A 46 -14.82 2.15 -6.76
C ASP A 46 -15.04 0.79 -7.44
N ILE A 47 -15.98 0.02 -6.90
CA ILE A 47 -16.36 -1.30 -7.43
C ILE A 47 -17.83 -1.27 -7.86
N ILE A 48 -18.15 -0.30 -8.71
CA ILE A 48 -19.49 0.01 -9.23
C ILE A 48 -19.49 0.14 -10.76
N GLY A 49 -20.61 -0.19 -11.38
CA GLY A 49 -20.83 0.01 -12.80
C GLY A 49 -19.94 -0.86 -13.69
N ALA A 50 -19.46 -0.27 -14.76
CA ALA A 50 -18.61 -0.95 -15.74
C ALA A 50 -17.18 -1.17 -15.22
N ASP A 51 -16.47 -2.06 -15.89
CA ASP A 51 -15.06 -2.36 -15.63
C ASP A 51 -14.22 -1.09 -15.57
N ASN A 52 -13.37 -1.03 -14.59
CA ASN A 52 -12.45 0.09 -14.42
C ASN A 52 -11.12 -0.38 -13.82
N THR A 53 -10.08 0.43 -14.04
CA THR A 53 -8.75 0.20 -13.45
C THR A 53 -8.30 1.46 -12.75
N THR A 54 -7.81 1.30 -11.52
CA THR A 54 -7.33 2.40 -10.66
C THR A 54 -5.88 2.14 -10.26
N ASP A 55 -5.03 3.14 -10.41
CA ASP A 55 -3.67 3.13 -9.86
C ASP A 55 -3.75 3.26 -8.34
N VAL A 56 -3.26 2.28 -7.61
CA VAL A 56 -3.39 2.24 -6.14
C VAL A 56 -2.10 2.55 -5.41
N ALA A 57 -0.96 2.28 -6.02
CA ALA A 57 0.35 2.56 -5.43
C ALA A 57 1.42 2.70 -6.51
N ILE A 58 2.44 3.49 -6.23
CA ILE A 58 3.70 3.48 -6.97
C ILE A 58 4.79 3.02 -6.01
N VAL A 59 5.28 1.81 -6.24
CA VAL A 59 6.33 1.21 -5.41
C VAL A 59 7.69 1.60 -6.00
N PRO A 60 8.57 2.24 -5.21
CA PRO A 60 9.85 2.71 -5.71
C PRO A 60 10.78 1.57 -6.13
N ALA A 61 11.67 1.85 -7.07
CA ALA A 61 12.75 0.95 -7.47
C ALA A 61 13.54 0.41 -6.26
N ASN A 62 14.04 -0.80 -6.37
CA ASN A 62 14.79 -1.52 -5.34
C ASN A 62 14.01 -1.74 -4.03
N SER A 63 12.69 -1.68 -4.09
CA SER A 63 11.81 -2.06 -3.00
C SER A 63 11.39 -3.51 -3.12
N GLN A 64 10.88 -4.07 -2.02
CA GLN A 64 10.33 -5.40 -1.97
C GLN A 64 8.91 -5.36 -1.42
N ILE A 65 7.94 -5.89 -2.16
CA ILE A 65 6.56 -6.00 -1.69
C ILE A 65 6.48 -7.10 -0.64
N ILE A 66 5.84 -6.82 0.49
CA ILE A 66 5.68 -7.76 1.61
C ILE A 66 4.22 -8.17 1.84
N ASP A 67 3.25 -7.37 1.40
CA ASP A 67 1.83 -7.72 1.47
C ASP A 67 1.00 -6.84 0.53
N VAL A 68 -0.09 -7.39 0.02
CA VAL A 68 -1.13 -6.66 -0.71
C VAL A 68 -2.48 -7.06 -0.12
N ILE A 69 -3.24 -6.09 0.35
CA ILE A 69 -4.46 -6.31 1.11
C ILE A 69 -5.62 -5.59 0.41
N LEU A 70 -6.66 -6.34 0.06
CA LEU A 70 -7.94 -5.81 -0.40
C LEU A 70 -8.97 -5.93 0.72
N ASN A 71 -9.53 -4.80 1.14
CA ASN A 71 -10.60 -4.74 2.12
C ASN A 71 -11.88 -4.19 1.50
N VAL A 72 -12.91 -4.99 1.36
CA VAL A 72 -14.23 -4.57 0.88
C VAL A 72 -14.95 -3.84 2.01
N THR A 73 -15.16 -2.55 1.83
CA THR A 73 -15.83 -1.67 2.82
C THR A 73 -17.31 -1.49 2.55
N THR A 74 -17.69 -1.56 1.27
CA THR A 74 -19.08 -1.58 0.82
C THR A 74 -19.19 -2.60 -0.30
N VAL A 75 -20.08 -3.55 -0.18
CA VAL A 75 -20.25 -4.63 -1.17
C VAL A 75 -20.76 -4.08 -2.49
N SER A 76 -20.29 -4.66 -3.60
CA SER A 76 -20.88 -4.41 -4.90
C SER A 76 -22.25 -5.04 -5.00
N ASN A 77 -23.22 -4.29 -5.50
CA ASN A 77 -24.59 -4.79 -5.77
C ASN A 77 -24.81 -5.12 -7.25
N ASP A 78 -23.74 -5.29 -8.03
CA ASP A 78 -23.85 -5.78 -9.40
C ASP A 78 -24.71 -7.05 -9.47
N SER A 79 -25.60 -7.17 -10.48
CA SER A 79 -26.49 -8.33 -10.59
C SER A 79 -25.74 -9.59 -11.07
N GLY A 80 -24.62 -9.40 -11.77
CA GLY A 80 -23.72 -10.45 -12.20
C GLY A 80 -22.61 -10.76 -11.19
N THR A 81 -21.49 -11.23 -11.68
CA THR A 81 -20.24 -11.34 -10.93
C THR A 81 -19.63 -9.96 -10.69
N ALA A 82 -18.96 -9.79 -9.58
CA ALA A 82 -18.15 -8.59 -9.32
C ALA A 82 -16.86 -9.02 -8.63
N VAL A 83 -15.75 -8.80 -9.30
CA VAL A 83 -14.43 -9.23 -8.83
C VAL A 83 -13.40 -8.13 -8.97
N VAL A 84 -12.33 -8.21 -8.20
CA VAL A 84 -11.18 -7.30 -8.29
C VAL A 84 -9.91 -8.12 -8.44
N ASN A 85 -9.11 -7.72 -9.39
CA ASN A 85 -7.73 -8.16 -9.58
C ASN A 85 -6.78 -7.07 -9.11
N VAL A 86 -5.68 -7.42 -8.50
CA VAL A 86 -4.61 -6.47 -8.13
C VAL A 86 -3.29 -6.98 -8.66
N GLY A 87 -2.62 -6.15 -9.42
CA GLY A 87 -1.36 -6.51 -10.07
C GLY A 87 -0.67 -5.29 -10.69
N THR A 88 -0.04 -5.53 -11.82
CA THR A 88 0.64 -4.51 -12.63
C THR A 88 0.00 -4.43 -14.00
N ALA A 89 0.39 -3.44 -14.81
CA ALA A 89 -0.09 -3.37 -16.20
C ALA A 89 0.35 -4.58 -17.06
N ALA A 90 1.47 -5.21 -16.72
CA ALA A 90 1.97 -6.40 -17.43
C ALA A 90 1.32 -7.70 -16.93
N ASP A 91 0.91 -7.73 -15.67
CA ASP A 91 0.30 -8.88 -15.01
C ASP A 91 -0.77 -8.36 -14.02
N PRO A 92 -2.02 -8.19 -14.51
CA PRO A 92 -3.08 -7.51 -13.74
C PRO A 92 -3.55 -8.24 -12.50
N ASP A 93 -3.29 -9.53 -12.38
CA ASP A 93 -3.71 -10.39 -11.28
C ASP A 93 -2.52 -10.97 -10.47
N ALA A 94 -1.34 -10.38 -10.63
CA ALA A 94 -0.08 -10.83 -10.01
C ALA A 94 -0.16 -11.01 -8.48
N PHE A 95 -0.97 -10.24 -7.78
CA PHE A 95 -1.08 -10.29 -6.32
C PHE A 95 -2.41 -10.84 -5.83
N LEU A 96 -3.50 -10.46 -6.47
CA LEU A 96 -4.87 -10.88 -6.15
C LEU A 96 -5.61 -11.19 -7.45
N ASN A 97 -6.18 -12.38 -7.54
CA ASN A 97 -6.88 -12.88 -8.72
C ASN A 97 -8.35 -13.13 -8.37
N ASP A 98 -9.26 -12.51 -9.14
CA ASP A 98 -10.71 -12.70 -9.10
C ASP A 98 -11.32 -12.67 -7.69
N VAL A 99 -10.90 -11.71 -6.87
CA VAL A 99 -11.43 -11.58 -5.51
C VAL A 99 -12.88 -11.11 -5.57
N ASN A 100 -13.78 -11.93 -5.06
CA ASN A 100 -15.20 -11.60 -4.98
C ASN A 100 -15.45 -10.41 -4.05
N VAL A 101 -16.04 -9.34 -4.57
CA VAL A 101 -16.35 -8.10 -3.83
C VAL A 101 -17.85 -7.93 -3.54
N LYS A 102 -18.64 -8.98 -3.70
CA LYS A 102 -20.07 -9.01 -3.29
C LYS A 102 -20.27 -9.43 -1.84
N ALA A 103 -19.19 -9.58 -1.07
CA ALA A 103 -19.22 -9.84 0.35
C ALA A 103 -18.20 -8.97 1.07
N LEU A 104 -18.50 -8.56 2.30
CA LEU A 104 -17.52 -7.89 3.16
C LEU A 104 -16.42 -8.89 3.53
N ALA A 105 -15.20 -8.58 3.13
CA ALA A 105 -14.03 -9.43 3.39
C ALA A 105 -12.75 -8.62 3.33
N THR A 106 -11.73 -9.13 4.02
CA THR A 106 -10.35 -8.71 3.84
C THR A 106 -9.57 -9.87 3.23
N THR A 107 -9.03 -9.67 2.05
CA THR A 107 -8.25 -10.67 1.32
C THR A 107 -6.81 -10.21 1.20
N ARG A 108 -5.88 -11.11 1.47
CA ARG A 108 -4.44 -10.88 1.30
C ARG A 108 -3.95 -11.60 0.07
N GLY A 109 -3.02 -10.97 -0.63
CA GLY A 109 -2.38 -11.54 -1.79
C GLY A 109 -1.54 -12.77 -1.44
N THR A 110 -1.49 -13.71 -2.38
CA THR A 110 -0.45 -14.75 -2.37
C THR A 110 0.73 -14.17 -3.11
N LEU A 111 1.81 -13.88 -2.39
CA LEU A 111 3.02 -13.31 -2.98
C LEU A 111 3.89 -14.44 -3.50
N ASP A 112 3.87 -14.62 -4.80
CA ASP A 112 4.82 -15.49 -5.49
C ASP A 112 6.17 -14.79 -5.66
N THR A 113 7.21 -15.54 -5.94
CA THR A 113 8.58 -15.03 -6.01
C THR A 113 8.78 -13.96 -7.09
N GLU A 114 7.98 -13.99 -8.16
CA GLU A 114 8.07 -13.03 -9.26
C GLU A 114 7.57 -11.63 -8.88
N ALA A 115 6.67 -11.55 -7.92
CA ALA A 115 5.97 -10.31 -7.59
C ALA A 115 6.64 -9.50 -6.47
N THR A 116 7.57 -10.07 -5.72
CA THR A 116 8.09 -9.45 -4.51
C THR A 116 9.23 -8.48 -4.76
N ASP A 117 10.08 -8.71 -5.76
CA ASP A 117 11.19 -7.83 -6.11
C ASP A 117 10.78 -6.88 -7.23
N ILE A 118 10.79 -5.59 -6.93
CA ILE A 118 10.39 -4.53 -7.88
C ILE A 118 11.45 -4.31 -8.96
N GLY A 119 12.70 -4.71 -8.72
CA GLY A 119 13.79 -4.45 -9.64
C GLY A 119 14.24 -2.98 -9.61
N THR A 120 14.83 -2.50 -10.69
CA THR A 120 15.55 -1.22 -10.76
C THR A 120 14.69 -0.05 -11.27
N SER A 121 13.40 -0.24 -11.45
CA SER A 121 12.46 0.80 -11.90
C SER A 121 11.24 0.83 -10.99
N ASP A 122 10.62 2.01 -10.85
CA ASP A 122 9.35 2.14 -10.14
C ASP A 122 8.27 1.30 -10.81
N VAL A 123 7.40 0.70 -10.00
CA VAL A 123 6.29 -0.13 -10.48
C VAL A 123 4.97 0.44 -9.97
N THR A 124 4.04 0.68 -10.89
CA THR A 124 2.67 1.05 -10.55
C THR A 124 1.85 -0.21 -10.28
N ILE A 125 1.26 -0.27 -9.11
CA ILE A 125 0.30 -1.30 -8.74
C ILE A 125 -1.11 -0.80 -9.08
N GLN A 126 -1.88 -1.63 -9.75
CA GLN A 126 -3.23 -1.32 -10.22
C GLN A 126 -4.24 -2.29 -9.63
N ALA A 127 -5.44 -1.79 -9.38
CA ALA A 127 -6.61 -2.59 -9.08
C ALA A 127 -7.58 -2.52 -10.26
N ALA A 128 -7.93 -3.66 -10.83
CA ALA A 128 -8.89 -3.78 -11.91
C ALA A 128 -10.20 -4.38 -11.37
N PHE A 129 -11.28 -3.64 -11.46
CA PHE A 129 -12.63 -4.10 -11.16
C PHE A 129 -13.30 -4.61 -12.44
N ASP A 130 -13.90 -5.79 -12.36
CA ASP A 130 -14.75 -6.40 -13.39
C ASP A 130 -16.16 -6.54 -12.81
N GLY A 131 -17.08 -5.74 -13.37
CA GLY A 131 -18.51 -5.76 -13.07
C GLY A 131 -19.27 -6.52 -14.16
N GLY A 132 -19.48 -7.81 -13.94
CA GLY A 132 -19.99 -8.73 -14.96
C GLY A 132 -21.32 -8.34 -15.62
N SER A 133 -22.15 -7.51 -14.99
CA SER A 133 -23.35 -6.92 -15.58
C SER A 133 -23.27 -5.42 -15.76
N ALA A 134 -22.24 -4.79 -15.22
CA ALA A 134 -22.01 -3.35 -15.26
C ALA A 134 -23.19 -2.48 -14.74
N ASP A 135 -24.05 -3.04 -13.90
CA ASP A 135 -25.28 -2.41 -13.39
C ASP A 135 -25.18 -2.04 -11.89
N GLY A 136 -24.05 -2.32 -11.25
CA GLY A 136 -23.80 -1.98 -9.87
C GLY A 136 -23.85 -0.48 -9.60
N THR A 137 -24.50 -0.07 -8.54
CA THR A 137 -24.64 1.33 -8.08
C THR A 137 -24.04 1.59 -6.73
N THR A 138 -23.63 0.55 -6.03
CA THR A 138 -22.93 0.60 -4.73
C THR A 138 -21.74 -0.33 -4.74
N GLY A 139 -20.70 0.08 -4.04
CA GLY A 139 -19.51 -0.73 -3.84
C GLY A 139 -18.28 0.15 -3.62
N ALA A 140 -17.46 -0.21 -2.65
CA ALA A 140 -16.17 0.41 -2.39
C ALA A 140 -15.24 -0.58 -1.71
N ALA A 141 -13.97 -0.52 -2.05
CA ALA A 141 -12.94 -1.28 -1.39
C ALA A 141 -11.68 -0.42 -1.21
N THR A 142 -10.83 -0.84 -0.29
CA THR A 142 -9.52 -0.21 -0.07
C THR A 142 -8.44 -1.24 -0.40
N VAL A 143 -7.49 -0.85 -1.22
CA VAL A 143 -6.28 -1.63 -1.48
C VAL A 143 -5.12 -1.00 -0.75
N THR A 144 -4.38 -1.80 0.00
CA THR A 144 -3.17 -1.39 0.72
C THR A 144 -2.00 -2.25 0.27
N VAL A 145 -0.93 -1.61 -0.15
CA VAL A 145 0.33 -2.25 -0.52
C VAL A 145 1.38 -1.93 0.54
N LEU A 146 1.94 -2.98 1.16
CA LEU A 146 3.06 -2.87 2.09
C LEU A 146 4.34 -3.30 1.39
N TYR A 147 5.41 -2.53 1.58
CA TYR A 147 6.69 -2.82 0.96
C TYR A 147 7.87 -2.37 1.82
N LEU A 148 9.00 -3.00 1.62
CA LEU A 148 10.28 -2.58 2.19
C LEU A 148 10.94 -1.61 1.23
N GLN A 149 11.22 -0.41 1.69
CA GLN A 149 11.99 0.58 0.94
C GLN A 149 13.39 0.68 1.51
N ASN A 150 14.40 0.65 0.64
CA ASN A 150 15.75 0.95 1.03
C ASN A 150 15.93 2.47 1.17
N ASN A 151 16.10 2.94 2.39
CA ASN A 151 16.32 4.36 2.69
C ASN A 151 17.81 4.74 2.72
N ASN A 152 18.70 3.80 2.51
CA ASN A 152 20.15 4.00 2.43
C ASN A 152 20.59 4.32 1.00
N LEU A 153 19.92 5.24 0.35
CA LEU A 153 20.33 5.70 -0.96
C LEU A 153 21.64 6.48 -0.82
N SER A 154 22.68 5.93 -1.39
CA SER A 154 23.99 6.57 -1.50
C SER A 154 23.98 7.65 -2.58
#